data_c99724835375bac507221a19a8f4f94e
#
_entry.id   c99724835375bac507221a19a8f4f94e
#
_cell.length_a   1.000
_cell.length_b   1.000
_cell.length_c   1.000
_cell.angle_alpha   90.00
_cell.angle_beta   90.00
_cell.angle_gamma   90.00
#
_symmetry.space_group_name_H-M   'P 1'
#
loop_
_entity.id
_entity.type
_entity.pdbx_description
1 polymer ?
#
loop_
_entity_poly.entity_id
_entity_poly.type
_entity_poly.pdbx_seq_one_letter_code
_entity_poly.pdbx_strand_id
1 'polypeptide(L)'
;MESGTRRDFVTGIVTKTAALTAFATGAPALLAEQTSTSGAAGATAPASAPASGAPAGAQTPRRSGGSRHIVDGIFYFSGTGANDGFPDSDHVTVNDPFEKHVTRTMDALKKTVEHAGCSMDSIIHLTVFLCLPLSDTIPMPTGKARFDAHKAQYDALNKIYGTYFTPGKTPSRACMALEWIPGDSLIEIVGSAQVLEGVTPAAEK
;
A
#
# COMPACT_ATOMS: atom_id res chain seq x y z
N MET A 1 17.93 44.53 27.82
CA MET A 1 17.19 43.25 27.88
C MET A 1 17.25 42.65 26.48
N GLU A 2 18.17 41.74 26.29
CA GLU A 2 18.56 41.26 24.95
C GLU A 2 17.73 40.06 24.54
N SER A 3 17.23 40.12 23.28
CA SER A 3 16.50 39.08 22.60
C SER A 3 17.46 38.04 22.04
N GLY A 4 17.25 36.77 22.41
CA GLY A 4 18.08 35.64 21.95
C GLY A 4 17.94 35.32 20.49
N THR A 5 19.06 35.29 19.84
CA THR A 5 19.31 35.06 18.41
C THR A 5 19.05 33.59 18.02
N ARG A 6 18.32 33.39 16.95
CA ARG A 6 18.18 32.10 16.27
C ARG A 6 19.51 31.72 15.63
N ARG A 7 19.92 30.47 15.81
CA ARG A 7 21.14 29.93 15.22
C ARG A 7 20.93 29.70 13.72
N ASP A 8 21.71 30.46 12.93
CA ASP A 8 21.89 30.22 11.51
C ASP A 8 22.75 28.97 11.30
N PHE A 9 22.23 27.99 10.57
CA PHE A 9 23.03 26.87 10.08
C PHE A 9 23.70 27.30 8.77
N VAL A 10 24.98 27.52 8.86
CA VAL A 10 25.85 27.87 7.73
C VAL A 10 26.03 26.66 6.82
N THR A 11 25.73 26.87 5.57
CA THR A 11 25.96 25.99 4.43
C THR A 11 27.44 25.85 4.16
N GLY A 12 28.02 24.70 4.46
CA GLY A 12 29.39 24.36 4.06
C GLY A 12 29.38 23.64 2.71
N ILE A 13 29.70 24.34 1.63
CA ILE A 13 29.98 23.75 0.32
C ILE A 13 31.42 23.19 0.36
N VAL A 14 31.53 21.86 0.35
CA VAL A 14 32.81 21.19 0.11
C VAL A 14 32.80 20.66 -1.32
N THR A 15 33.44 21.40 -2.21
CA THR A 15 33.83 20.92 -3.55
C THR A 15 34.98 19.92 -3.40
N LYS A 16 34.72 18.65 -3.65
CA LYS A 16 35.77 17.65 -3.90
C LYS A 16 35.75 17.26 -5.38
N THR A 17 36.73 17.82 -6.07
CA THR A 17 37.17 17.37 -7.37
C THR A 17 37.86 16.00 -7.18
N ALA A 18 37.37 14.94 -7.76
CA ALA A 18 38.07 13.67 -7.84
C ALA A 18 38.20 13.25 -9.29
N ALA A 19 39.43 12.97 -9.66
CA ALA A 19 39.90 12.65 -10.99
C ALA A 19 39.34 11.33 -11.53
N LEU A 20 39.06 11.37 -12.84
CA LEU A 20 38.75 10.22 -13.67
C LEU A 20 40.01 9.37 -13.81
N THR A 21 39.95 8.09 -13.37
CA THR A 21 40.91 7.07 -13.80
C THR A 21 40.13 5.97 -14.49
N ALA A 22 40.31 5.89 -15.79
CA ALA A 22 39.79 4.81 -16.62
C ALA A 22 40.61 3.54 -16.38
N PHE A 23 39.95 2.44 -16.05
CA PHE A 23 40.47 1.10 -16.25
C PHE A 23 39.53 0.31 -17.15
N ALA A 24 40.01 0.13 -18.37
CA ALA A 24 39.49 -0.87 -19.30
C ALA A 24 40.20 -2.17 -19.00
N THR A 25 39.47 -3.26 -18.73
CA THR A 25 39.90 -4.63 -19.11
C THR A 25 38.74 -5.61 -18.87
N GLY A 26 38.33 -6.28 -19.97
CA GLY A 26 38.15 -7.71 -20.07
C GLY A 26 36.91 -8.34 -19.48
N ALA A 27 35.89 -8.52 -20.30
CA ALA A 27 34.86 -9.55 -20.09
C ALA A 27 35.47 -10.96 -20.41
N PRO A 28 34.96 -12.02 -19.78
CA PRO A 28 34.53 -13.14 -20.58
C PRO A 28 33.05 -13.47 -20.39
N ALA A 29 32.38 -13.60 -21.52
CA ALA A 29 31.07 -14.18 -21.63
C ALA A 29 31.13 -15.68 -21.28
N LEU A 30 30.29 -16.10 -20.33
CA LEU A 30 29.94 -17.48 -20.11
C LEU A 30 28.50 -17.69 -20.57
N LEU A 31 28.39 -18.12 -21.83
CA LEU A 31 27.21 -18.76 -22.39
C LEU A 31 27.06 -20.12 -21.71
N ALA A 32 26.04 -20.35 -20.91
CA ALA A 32 25.61 -21.67 -20.50
C ALA A 32 24.41 -22.06 -21.36
N GLU A 33 24.69 -22.92 -22.34
CA GLU A 33 23.70 -23.68 -23.12
C GLU A 33 22.98 -24.66 -22.18
N GLN A 34 21.69 -24.48 -21.99
CA GLN A 34 20.83 -25.52 -21.38
C GLN A 34 20.19 -26.32 -22.50
N THR A 35 20.74 -27.46 -22.77
CA THR A 35 20.11 -28.49 -23.60
C THR A 35 18.98 -29.15 -22.84
N SER A 36 17.77 -28.99 -23.33
CA SER A 36 16.58 -29.71 -22.89
C SER A 36 16.58 -31.12 -23.51
N THR A 37 16.78 -32.14 -22.68
CA THR A 37 16.47 -33.51 -23.04
C THR A 37 15.11 -33.91 -22.50
N SER A 38 14.16 -34.11 -23.39
CA SER A 38 12.89 -34.77 -23.12
C SER A 38 13.11 -36.26 -22.89
N GLY A 39 12.82 -36.72 -21.67
CA GLY A 39 12.76 -38.13 -21.32
C GLY A 39 11.40 -38.46 -20.75
N ALA A 40 10.52 -39.07 -21.57
CA ALA A 40 9.29 -39.69 -21.11
C ALA A 40 9.63 -41.00 -20.40
N ALA A 41 9.30 -41.08 -19.11
CA ALA A 41 9.21 -42.33 -18.38
C ALA A 41 7.95 -42.32 -17.52
N GLY A 42 7.03 -43.20 -17.85
CA GLY A 42 5.82 -43.47 -17.09
C GLY A 42 6.12 -43.95 -15.67
N ALA A 43 5.52 -43.33 -14.68
CA ALA A 43 5.50 -43.85 -13.33
C ALA A 43 4.04 -44.06 -12.94
N THR A 44 3.70 -45.32 -12.73
CA THR A 44 2.49 -45.85 -12.12
C THR A 44 2.28 -45.20 -10.74
N ALA A 45 1.09 -44.64 -10.51
CA ALA A 45 0.67 -44.12 -9.23
C ALA A 45 0.54 -45.24 -8.19
N PRO A 46 1.03 -45.08 -6.96
CA PRO A 46 0.73 -45.98 -5.87
C PRO A 46 -0.67 -45.73 -5.32
N ALA A 47 -1.35 -46.83 -4.97
CA ALA A 47 -2.69 -46.89 -4.45
C ALA A 47 -2.84 -46.04 -3.18
N SER A 48 -3.98 -45.34 -3.11
CA SER A 48 -4.42 -44.54 -1.96
C SER A 48 -4.56 -45.35 -0.69
N ALA A 49 -3.83 -44.99 0.35
CA ALA A 49 -4.09 -45.46 1.71
C ALA A 49 -5.35 -44.78 2.28
N PRO A 50 -6.15 -45.47 3.14
CA PRO A 50 -7.35 -44.89 3.70
C PRO A 50 -7.03 -43.75 4.65
N ALA A 51 -7.69 -42.59 4.44
CA ALA A 51 -7.57 -41.40 5.26
C ALA A 51 -8.03 -41.73 6.71
N SER A 52 -7.06 -41.68 7.62
CA SER A 52 -7.33 -41.64 9.06
C SER A 52 -8.09 -40.37 9.39
N GLY A 53 -9.26 -40.52 10.06
CA GLY A 53 -10.16 -39.42 10.37
C GLY A 53 -9.48 -38.33 11.19
N ALA A 54 -9.48 -37.13 10.67
CA ALA A 54 -9.12 -35.92 11.40
C ALA A 54 -10.24 -35.66 12.46
N PRO A 55 -9.87 -35.18 13.67
CA PRO A 55 -10.87 -34.84 14.67
C PRO A 55 -11.75 -33.70 14.16
N ALA A 56 -13.07 -33.93 14.18
CA ALA A 56 -14.07 -32.92 13.92
C ALA A 56 -13.98 -31.86 15.04
N GLY A 57 -13.51 -30.63 14.69
CA GLY A 57 -13.51 -29.57 15.70
C GLY A 57 -12.79 -28.29 15.37
N ALA A 58 -11.99 -28.21 14.32
CA ALA A 58 -11.41 -26.93 13.91
C ALA A 58 -12.15 -26.37 12.68
N GLN A 59 -13.23 -25.63 12.93
CA GLN A 59 -13.83 -24.83 11.88
C GLN A 59 -12.88 -23.69 11.56
N THR A 60 -12.16 -23.80 10.45
CA THR A 60 -11.46 -22.66 9.87
C THR A 60 -12.48 -21.55 9.62
N PRO A 61 -12.24 -20.32 10.10
CA PRO A 61 -13.16 -19.21 9.83
C PRO A 61 -13.35 -19.08 8.32
N ARG A 62 -14.59 -19.18 7.84
CA ARG A 62 -14.91 -18.89 6.45
C ARG A 62 -14.61 -17.41 6.22
N ARG A 63 -13.64 -17.10 5.37
CA ARG A 63 -13.48 -15.76 4.82
C ARG A 63 -14.72 -15.44 3.99
N SER A 64 -15.59 -14.60 4.50
CA SER A 64 -16.57 -13.91 3.68
C SER A 64 -15.84 -12.76 2.98
N GLY A 65 -16.05 -12.60 1.68
CA GLY A 65 -15.45 -11.50 0.91
C GLY A 65 -15.82 -10.15 1.51
N GLY A 66 -14.83 -9.27 1.72
CA GLY A 66 -15.01 -7.96 2.34
C GLY A 66 -15.14 -7.96 3.85
N SER A 67 -14.90 -9.08 4.52
CA SER A 67 -15.14 -9.23 5.95
C SER A 67 -14.09 -8.55 6.81
N ARG A 68 -14.58 -7.91 7.84
CA ARG A 68 -13.81 -7.38 8.94
C ARG A 68 -13.09 -8.51 9.63
N HIS A 69 -11.78 -8.48 9.59
CA HIS A 69 -10.99 -9.43 10.34
C HIS A 69 -10.55 -8.80 11.66
N ILE A 70 -11.22 -9.15 12.74
CA ILE A 70 -10.86 -8.73 14.10
C ILE A 70 -10.24 -9.92 14.83
N VAL A 71 -9.00 -9.76 15.26
CA VAL A 71 -8.25 -10.75 16.04
C VAL A 71 -7.65 -10.06 17.26
N ASP A 72 -7.93 -10.58 18.45
CA ASP A 72 -7.40 -10.05 19.71
C ASP A 72 -7.64 -8.53 19.88
N GLY A 73 -8.82 -8.04 19.43
CA GLY A 73 -9.17 -6.64 19.49
C GLY A 73 -8.50 -5.75 18.44
N ILE A 74 -7.76 -6.34 17.49
CA ILE A 74 -7.18 -5.62 16.36
C ILE A 74 -8.00 -5.90 15.11
N PHE A 75 -8.49 -4.84 14.50
CA PHE A 75 -9.13 -4.88 13.19
C PHE A 75 -8.08 -4.75 12.09
N TYR A 76 -8.02 -5.75 11.21
CA TYR A 76 -7.19 -5.76 10.02
C TYR A 76 -8.08 -5.47 8.81
N PHE A 77 -7.78 -4.44 8.05
CA PHE A 77 -8.52 -4.08 6.84
C PHE A 77 -7.66 -4.21 5.60
N SER A 78 -8.29 -4.69 4.54
CA SER A 78 -7.71 -4.80 3.21
C SER A 78 -7.78 -3.47 2.47
N GLY A 79 -7.41 -3.46 1.18
CA GLY A 79 -7.39 -2.28 0.36
C GLY A 79 -8.67 -1.46 0.42
N THR A 80 -8.52 -0.18 0.73
CA THR A 80 -9.57 0.83 0.67
C THR A 80 -9.16 1.86 -0.38
N GLY A 81 -9.98 2.02 -1.40
CA GLY A 81 -9.73 2.93 -2.52
C GLY A 81 -10.76 4.07 -2.61
N ALA A 82 -10.61 4.91 -3.63
CA ALA A 82 -11.39 6.13 -3.79
C ALA A 82 -12.89 5.91 -4.07
N ASN A 83 -13.26 4.71 -4.53
CA ASN A 83 -14.65 4.38 -4.87
C ASN A 83 -15.35 3.54 -3.79
N ASP A 84 -14.63 3.10 -2.76
CA ASP A 84 -15.20 2.27 -1.70
C ASP A 84 -16.20 3.04 -0.84
N GLY A 85 -17.39 2.47 -0.67
CA GLY A 85 -18.45 3.08 0.14
C GLY A 85 -19.11 4.31 -0.50
N PHE A 86 -18.95 4.53 -1.80
CA PHE A 86 -19.62 5.55 -2.59
C PHE A 86 -20.51 4.92 -3.67
N PRO A 87 -21.61 5.58 -4.07
CA PRO A 87 -22.47 5.07 -5.14
C PRO A 87 -21.78 5.18 -6.51
N ASP A 88 -22.13 4.29 -7.43
CA ASP A 88 -21.59 4.27 -8.80
C ASP A 88 -21.79 5.60 -9.56
N SER A 89 -22.86 6.34 -9.23
CA SER A 89 -23.13 7.66 -9.83
C SER A 89 -22.10 8.74 -9.46
N ASP A 90 -21.25 8.47 -8.49
CA ASP A 90 -20.21 9.38 -8.00
C ASP A 90 -18.82 8.73 -8.11
N HIS A 91 -18.63 7.91 -9.12
CA HIS A 91 -17.38 7.21 -9.37
C HIS A 91 -16.23 8.18 -9.67
N VAL A 92 -15.11 7.96 -9.01
CA VAL A 92 -13.85 8.67 -9.28
C VAL A 92 -13.09 7.90 -10.34
N THR A 93 -12.62 8.60 -11.37
CA THR A 93 -11.88 8.03 -12.51
C THR A 93 -10.42 8.43 -12.48
N VAL A 94 -9.57 7.75 -13.22
CA VAL A 94 -8.14 8.07 -13.36
C VAL A 94 -7.87 9.48 -13.86
N ASN A 95 -8.87 10.15 -14.46
CA ASN A 95 -8.76 11.54 -14.94
C ASN A 95 -9.11 12.58 -13.88
N ASP A 96 -9.65 12.17 -12.74
CA ASP A 96 -9.94 13.08 -11.64
C ASP A 96 -8.65 13.56 -10.94
N PRO A 97 -8.66 14.75 -10.32
CA PRO A 97 -7.51 15.22 -9.55
C PRO A 97 -7.11 14.25 -8.44
N PHE A 98 -5.82 14.04 -8.25
CA PHE A 98 -5.30 13.11 -7.24
C PHE A 98 -5.80 13.42 -5.82
N GLU A 99 -5.95 14.69 -5.48
CA GLU A 99 -6.50 15.14 -4.20
C GLU A 99 -7.93 14.62 -3.96
N LYS A 100 -8.74 14.49 -5.01
CA LYS A 100 -10.08 13.88 -4.93
C LYS A 100 -9.97 12.40 -4.57
N HIS A 101 -9.05 11.66 -5.18
CA HIS A 101 -8.78 10.26 -4.83
C HIS A 101 -8.37 10.12 -3.36
N VAL A 102 -7.45 10.97 -2.87
CA VAL A 102 -7.01 10.95 -1.47
C VAL A 102 -8.17 11.22 -0.53
N THR A 103 -8.94 12.28 -0.74
CA THR A 103 -10.07 12.64 0.11
C THR A 103 -11.10 11.52 0.18
N ARG A 104 -11.48 10.96 -0.97
CA ARG A 104 -12.44 9.85 -1.06
C ARG A 104 -11.94 8.60 -0.35
N THR A 105 -10.68 8.22 -0.56
CA THR A 105 -10.07 7.07 0.11
C THR A 105 -10.03 7.26 1.62
N MET A 106 -9.68 8.45 2.11
CA MET A 106 -9.65 8.74 3.54
C MET A 106 -11.06 8.76 4.16
N ASP A 107 -12.06 9.25 3.43
CA ASP A 107 -13.47 9.21 3.85
C ASP A 107 -14.00 7.78 3.90
N ALA A 108 -13.65 6.94 2.91
CA ALA A 108 -13.98 5.53 2.88
C ALA A 108 -13.30 4.78 4.04
N LEU A 109 -12.01 5.03 4.27
CA LEU A 109 -11.26 4.47 5.38
C LEU A 109 -11.89 4.83 6.73
N LYS A 110 -12.25 6.10 6.92
CA LYS A 110 -12.94 6.55 8.15
C LYS A 110 -14.24 5.77 8.39
N LYS A 111 -15.09 5.65 7.37
CA LYS A 111 -16.32 4.85 7.47
C LYS A 111 -16.03 3.39 7.82
N THR A 112 -15.00 2.80 7.21
CA THR A 112 -14.61 1.40 7.40
C THR A 112 -14.15 1.15 8.84
N VAL A 113 -13.27 1.99 9.38
CA VAL A 113 -12.76 1.81 10.75
C VAL A 113 -13.82 2.09 11.80
N GLU A 114 -14.64 3.14 11.63
CA GLU A 114 -15.75 3.47 12.53
C GLU A 114 -16.81 2.36 12.56
N HIS A 115 -17.11 1.77 11.41
CA HIS A 115 -18.04 0.65 11.31
C HIS A 115 -17.51 -0.61 12.01
N ALA A 116 -16.19 -0.79 12.09
CA ALA A 116 -15.54 -1.88 12.82
C ALA A 116 -15.38 -1.60 14.33
N GLY A 117 -15.92 -0.52 14.86
CA GLY A 117 -15.79 -0.15 16.27
C GLY A 117 -14.43 0.48 16.61
N CYS A 118 -13.73 0.98 15.61
CA CYS A 118 -12.47 1.71 15.74
C CYS A 118 -12.68 3.21 15.56
N SER A 119 -11.60 3.98 15.61
CA SER A 119 -11.58 5.39 15.18
C SER A 119 -10.34 5.65 14.32
N MET A 120 -10.30 6.78 13.63
CA MET A 120 -9.09 7.20 12.91
C MET A 120 -7.88 7.27 13.84
N ASP A 121 -8.05 7.76 15.05
CA ASP A 121 -6.98 7.89 16.06
C ASP A 121 -6.57 6.54 16.70
N SER A 122 -7.36 5.48 16.52
CA SER A 122 -7.02 4.12 16.97
C SER A 122 -6.30 3.30 15.91
N ILE A 123 -6.03 3.86 14.74
CA ILE A 123 -5.23 3.20 13.70
C ILE A 123 -3.79 3.01 14.19
N ILE A 124 -3.30 1.79 14.09
CA ILE A 124 -1.96 1.39 14.54
C ILE A 124 -0.94 1.64 13.44
N HIS A 125 -1.25 1.15 12.23
CA HIS A 125 -0.36 1.24 11.09
C HIS A 125 -1.13 1.29 9.78
N LEU A 126 -0.58 2.04 8.80
CA LEU A 126 -1.09 2.11 7.44
C LEU A 126 0.02 1.78 6.44
N THR A 127 -0.34 1.06 5.40
CA THR A 127 0.43 0.98 4.16
C THR A 127 -0.38 1.64 3.06
N VAL A 128 0.21 2.64 2.43
CA VAL A 128 -0.40 3.43 1.37
C VAL A 128 0.29 3.09 0.05
N PHE A 129 -0.50 2.69 -0.92
CA PHE A 129 -0.07 2.43 -2.29
C PHE A 129 -0.52 3.58 -3.17
N LEU A 130 0.38 4.07 -4.02
CA LEU A 130 0.13 5.15 -4.97
C LEU A 130 0.43 4.65 -6.38
N CYS A 131 -0.45 4.93 -7.33
CA CYS A 131 -0.16 4.74 -8.74
C CYS A 131 -0.42 6.02 -9.53
N LEU A 132 0.30 6.16 -10.63
CA LEU A 132 0.07 7.27 -11.56
C LEU A 132 -1.13 6.95 -12.46
N PRO A 133 -1.86 7.96 -12.93
CA PRO A 133 -2.92 7.73 -13.91
C PRO A 133 -2.34 7.09 -15.17
N LEU A 134 -2.97 6.00 -15.59
CA LEU A 134 -2.62 5.26 -16.80
C LEU A 134 -3.89 4.90 -17.54
N SER A 135 -3.97 5.24 -18.81
CA SER A 135 -5.05 4.84 -19.70
C SER A 135 -4.53 4.81 -21.13
N ASP A 136 -5.36 4.42 -22.08
CA ASP A 136 -5.02 4.45 -23.52
C ASP A 136 -4.59 5.85 -23.99
N THR A 137 -5.05 6.90 -23.31
CA THR A 137 -4.75 8.30 -23.63
C THR A 137 -3.73 8.94 -22.70
N ILE A 138 -3.38 8.31 -21.60
CA ILE A 138 -2.43 8.81 -20.60
C ILE A 138 -1.28 7.80 -20.50
N PRO A 139 -0.15 8.03 -21.20
CA PRO A 139 0.98 7.12 -21.12
C PRO A 139 1.70 7.27 -19.77
N MET A 140 2.25 6.16 -19.26
CA MET A 140 3.08 6.18 -18.06
C MET A 140 4.33 7.05 -18.29
N PRO A 141 4.60 8.05 -17.45
CA PRO A 141 5.83 8.81 -17.52
C PRO A 141 7.04 7.93 -17.16
N THR A 142 8.22 8.29 -17.65
CA THR A 142 9.46 7.54 -17.43
C THR A 142 10.54 8.39 -16.77
N GLY A 143 11.55 7.74 -16.21
CA GLY A 143 12.73 8.40 -15.65
C GLY A 143 12.38 9.46 -14.60
N LYS A 144 12.99 10.65 -14.73
CA LYS A 144 12.79 11.75 -13.78
C LYS A 144 11.34 12.25 -13.73
N ALA A 145 10.63 12.27 -14.85
CA ALA A 145 9.22 12.70 -14.88
C ALA A 145 8.33 11.79 -14.04
N ARG A 146 8.58 10.48 -14.04
CA ARG A 146 7.88 9.53 -13.19
C ARG A 146 8.16 9.75 -11.70
N PHE A 147 9.43 9.95 -11.36
CA PHE A 147 9.83 10.27 -9.98
C PHE A 147 9.15 11.56 -9.49
N ASP A 148 9.19 12.64 -10.29
CA ASP A 148 8.61 13.95 -9.94
C ASP A 148 7.07 13.82 -9.76
N ALA A 149 6.40 13.01 -10.60
CA ALA A 149 4.97 12.77 -10.52
C ALA A 149 4.60 12.04 -9.21
N HIS A 150 5.31 10.96 -8.86
CA HIS A 150 5.09 10.27 -7.58
C HIS A 150 5.39 11.16 -6.37
N LYS A 151 6.44 12.00 -6.47
CA LYS A 151 6.73 12.97 -5.42
C LYS A 151 5.60 13.97 -5.23
N ALA A 152 5.03 14.47 -6.32
CA ALA A 152 3.88 15.38 -6.27
C ALA A 152 2.66 14.71 -5.61
N GLN A 153 2.37 13.44 -5.94
CA GLN A 153 1.32 12.66 -5.28
C GLN A 153 1.58 12.52 -3.78
N TYR A 154 2.82 12.18 -3.39
CA TYR A 154 3.19 12.05 -1.98
C TYR A 154 3.02 13.37 -1.21
N ASP A 155 3.42 14.49 -1.81
CA ASP A 155 3.28 15.82 -1.22
C ASP A 155 1.79 16.22 -1.09
N ALA A 156 0.95 15.91 -2.09
CA ALA A 156 -0.50 16.13 -2.05
C ALA A 156 -1.18 15.25 -0.99
N LEU A 157 -0.81 13.96 -0.92
CA LEU A 157 -1.28 13.05 0.12
C LEU A 157 -1.01 13.61 1.52
N ASN A 158 0.21 14.07 1.79
CA ASN A 158 0.61 14.56 3.11
C ASN A 158 -0.22 15.78 3.56
N LYS A 159 -0.61 16.65 2.64
CA LYS A 159 -1.45 17.83 2.96
C LYS A 159 -2.84 17.43 3.45
N ILE A 160 -3.42 16.37 2.89
CA ILE A 160 -4.78 15.92 3.19
C ILE A 160 -4.76 14.91 4.35
N TYR A 161 -3.85 13.94 4.31
CA TYR A 161 -3.74 12.84 5.28
C TYR A 161 -3.75 13.32 6.74
N GLY A 162 -2.94 14.32 7.05
CA GLY A 162 -2.81 14.84 8.41
C GLY A 162 -4.09 15.45 8.99
N THR A 163 -5.03 15.87 8.13
CA THR A 163 -6.30 16.50 8.59
C THR A 163 -7.31 15.50 9.14
N TYR A 164 -7.10 14.21 8.92
CA TYR A 164 -7.99 13.13 9.38
C TYR A 164 -7.67 12.63 10.79
N PHE A 165 -6.58 13.09 11.40
CA PHE A 165 -6.13 12.65 12.72
C PHE A 165 -6.07 13.81 13.70
N THR A 166 -6.34 13.52 14.97
CA THR A 166 -6.03 14.46 16.04
C THR A 166 -4.52 14.75 16.07
N PRO A 167 -4.10 16.00 16.29
CA PRO A 167 -2.68 16.33 16.39
C PRO A 167 -1.92 15.39 17.34
N GLY A 168 -0.83 14.77 16.85
CA GLY A 168 -0.04 13.81 17.60
C GLY A 168 -0.58 12.37 17.59
N LYS A 169 -1.70 12.09 16.92
CA LYS A 169 -2.29 10.75 16.80
C LYS A 169 -2.11 10.11 15.42
N THR A 170 -1.36 10.76 14.54
CA THR A 170 -1.07 10.21 13.21
C THR A 170 -0.35 8.86 13.34
N PRO A 171 -0.88 7.77 12.77
CA PRO A 171 -0.28 6.44 12.88
C PRO A 171 1.04 6.33 12.11
N SER A 172 1.82 5.29 12.43
CA SER A 172 2.96 4.92 11.58
C SER A 172 2.49 4.57 10.17
N ARG A 173 3.26 4.96 9.15
CA ARG A 173 2.87 4.76 7.75
C ARG A 173 4.05 4.37 6.88
N ALA A 174 3.87 3.33 6.06
CA ALA A 174 4.67 3.09 4.86
C ALA A 174 3.94 3.67 3.64
N CYS A 175 4.68 4.20 2.68
CA CYS A 175 4.10 4.68 1.42
C CYS A 175 4.94 4.16 0.25
N MET A 176 4.30 3.53 -0.72
CA MET A 176 4.94 2.87 -1.85
C MET A 176 4.28 3.30 -3.16
N ALA A 177 5.10 3.47 -4.19
CA ALA A 177 4.64 3.67 -5.55
C ALA A 177 4.51 2.31 -6.25
N LEU A 178 3.37 2.07 -6.88
CA LEU A 178 3.07 0.88 -7.66
C LEU A 178 2.85 1.22 -9.12
N GLU A 179 2.93 0.22 -9.97
CA GLU A 179 2.63 0.34 -11.38
C GLU A 179 1.12 0.47 -11.63
N TRP A 180 0.31 -0.24 -10.85
CA TRP A 180 -1.13 -0.33 -11.02
C TRP A 180 -1.82 -0.72 -9.71
N ILE A 181 -3.04 -0.22 -9.53
CA ILE A 181 -3.98 -0.58 -8.46
C ILE A 181 -5.29 -0.98 -9.14
N PRO A 182 -6.00 -2.01 -8.66
CA PRO A 182 -7.30 -2.41 -9.21
C PRO A 182 -8.33 -1.27 -9.21
N GLY A 183 -9.13 -1.20 -10.26
CA GLY A 183 -10.11 -0.12 -10.45
C GLY A 183 -9.48 1.21 -10.87
N ASP A 184 -10.24 2.28 -10.75
CA ASP A 184 -9.84 3.63 -11.16
C ASP A 184 -9.21 4.46 -10.05
N SER A 185 -8.98 3.88 -8.88
CA SER A 185 -8.33 4.57 -7.76
C SER A 185 -6.84 4.75 -8.02
N LEU A 186 -6.32 5.94 -7.74
CA LEU A 186 -4.88 6.23 -7.79
C LEU A 186 -4.19 6.06 -6.43
N ILE A 187 -4.94 5.65 -5.41
CA ILE A 187 -4.46 5.38 -4.06
C ILE A 187 -5.26 4.24 -3.45
N GLU A 188 -4.57 3.35 -2.73
CA GLU A 188 -5.17 2.30 -1.94
C GLU A 188 -4.50 2.25 -0.57
N ILE A 189 -5.26 2.02 0.48
CA ILE A 189 -4.77 1.98 1.86
C ILE A 189 -5.17 0.65 2.51
N VAL A 190 -4.19 -0.03 3.10
CA VAL A 190 -4.39 -1.20 3.97
C VAL A 190 -3.82 -0.91 5.35
N GLY A 191 -4.29 -1.59 6.38
CA GLY A 191 -3.75 -1.36 7.71
C GLY A 191 -4.43 -2.13 8.83
N SER A 192 -4.19 -1.61 10.04
CA SER A 192 -4.77 -2.17 11.25
C SER A 192 -5.16 -1.06 12.23
N ALA A 193 -6.20 -1.31 13.02
CA ALA A 193 -6.70 -0.39 14.03
C ALA A 193 -7.11 -1.15 15.29
N GLN A 194 -6.95 -0.51 16.45
CA GLN A 194 -7.44 -1.04 17.73
C GLN A 194 -8.95 -0.82 17.83
N VAL A 195 -9.70 -1.88 18.10
CA VAL A 195 -11.13 -1.78 18.45
C VAL A 195 -11.26 -1.08 19.80
N LEU A 196 -12.17 -0.13 19.90
CA LEU A 196 -12.37 0.65 21.11
C LEU A 196 -13.12 -0.18 22.16
N GLU A 197 -12.71 -0.06 23.43
CA GLU A 197 -13.38 -0.74 24.54
C GLU A 197 -14.85 -0.32 24.67
N GLY A 198 -15.73 -1.29 24.87
CA GLY A 198 -17.16 -1.05 25.02
C GLY A 198 -17.91 -0.70 23.72
N VAL A 199 -17.23 -0.65 22.59
CA VAL A 199 -17.84 -0.44 21.28
C VAL A 199 -18.10 -1.78 20.62
N THR A 200 -19.36 -2.06 20.28
CA THR A 200 -19.71 -3.23 19.48
C THR A 200 -19.61 -2.87 18.00
N PRO A 201 -18.83 -3.60 17.20
CA PRO A 201 -18.81 -3.42 15.76
C PRO A 201 -20.21 -3.52 15.16
N ALA A 202 -20.54 -2.69 14.21
CA ALA A 202 -21.85 -2.76 13.57
C ALA A 202 -22.01 -4.12 12.86
N ALA A 203 -23.22 -4.67 12.88
CA ALA A 203 -23.51 -5.94 12.21
C ALA A 203 -23.22 -5.83 10.69
N GLU A 204 -22.63 -6.88 10.12
CA GLU A 204 -22.52 -6.98 8.65
C GLU A 204 -23.93 -7.10 8.04
N LYS A 205 -24.19 -6.29 7.02
CA LYS A 205 -25.42 -6.38 6.21
C LYS A 205 -25.21 -7.31 5.04
#